data_b5ceac0f51cb145fd474d145e1f15af1
#
_entry.id   b5ceac0f51cb145fd474d145e1f15af1
#
_cell.length_a   1.000
_cell.length_b   1.000
_cell.length_c   1.000
_cell.angle_alpha   90.00
_cell.angle_beta   90.00
_cell.angle_gamma   90.00
#
_symmetry.space_group_name_H-M   'P 1'
#
loop_
_entity.id
_entity.type
_entity.pdbx_description
1 polymer ?
#
loop_
_entity_poly.entity_id
_entity_poly.type
_entity_poly.pdbx_seq_one_letter_code
_entity_poly.pdbx_strand_id
1 'polypeptide(L)'
;MNKEMLEAGVKDYRLFMENSLKPRRNIGLFKKIASVAAVLLIVLSSVLWMQKDAMVDSLNQKQEERPVSGVILKLANNKEINVLSDSLYLSGEVGEVVTINKTDLRGIAYDVRDSVVVEEGELNYNQIIVPAGERFSVRLSDGTKVWINSESSLRYPAYFGKTIREVEARGNVYFEVAKDSTRPFVVVSRELRTEVLGTRFEVNTYGDRDEVSATLVEGCVRVNVGSRFVVMKPNQQFVFNTKDG
;
A
#
# COMPACT_ATOMS: atom_id res chain seq x y z
N MET A 1 53.99 -62.07 63.67
CA MET A 1 53.60 -61.43 62.47
C MET A 1 53.59 -59.93 62.70
N ASN A 2 54.48 -59.21 62.09
CA ASN A 2 54.85 -57.83 62.47
C ASN A 2 53.83 -56.81 62.01
N LYS A 3 53.37 -55.94 62.87
CA LYS A 3 52.35 -54.89 62.60
C LYS A 3 52.73 -54.00 61.42
N GLU A 4 54.02 -53.84 61.18
CA GLU A 4 54.55 -53.04 60.03
C GLU A 4 54.32 -53.72 58.68
N MET A 5 54.30 -55.06 58.57
CA MET A 5 54.00 -55.76 57.31
C MET A 5 52.52 -55.63 56.96
N LEU A 6 51.63 -55.57 57.96
CA LEU A 6 50.22 -55.42 57.72
C LEU A 6 49.89 -53.99 57.24
N GLU A 7 50.55 -52.97 57.80
CA GLU A 7 50.38 -51.58 57.42
C GLU A 7 50.92 -51.30 56.01
N ALA A 8 52.06 -51.90 55.65
CA ALA A 8 52.65 -51.84 54.30
C ALA A 8 51.69 -52.47 53.26
N GLY A 9 51.11 -53.65 53.53
CA GLY A 9 50.21 -54.29 52.64
C GLY A 9 48.86 -53.53 52.43
N VAL A 10 48.38 -52.88 53.45
CA VAL A 10 47.15 -52.04 53.38
C VAL A 10 47.46 -50.77 52.54
N LYS A 11 48.65 -50.22 52.68
CA LYS A 11 49.11 -49.02 51.95
C LYS A 11 49.26 -49.30 50.48
N ASP A 12 49.84 -50.45 50.10
CA ASP A 12 49.95 -50.90 48.71
C ASP A 12 48.63 -51.24 48.09
N TYR A 13 47.72 -51.88 48.81
CA TYR A 13 46.34 -52.16 48.32
C TYR A 13 45.55 -50.86 48.08
N ARG A 14 45.68 -49.87 48.96
CA ARG A 14 45.04 -48.55 48.79
C ARG A 14 45.57 -47.81 47.57
N LEU A 15 46.89 -47.81 47.33
CA LEU A 15 47.52 -47.21 46.16
C LEU A 15 47.09 -47.93 44.87
N PHE A 16 46.96 -49.25 44.91
CA PHE A 16 46.49 -50.05 43.78
C PHE A 16 45.04 -49.68 43.40
N MET A 17 44.15 -49.61 44.40
CA MET A 17 42.76 -49.22 44.20
C MET A 17 42.63 -47.79 43.73
N GLU A 18 43.38 -46.87 44.22
CA GLU A 18 43.36 -45.45 43.82
C GLU A 18 43.83 -45.23 42.40
N ASN A 19 44.78 -46.01 41.90
CA ASN A 19 45.25 -45.95 40.53
C ASN A 19 44.36 -46.72 39.55
N SER A 20 43.68 -47.79 39.98
CA SER A 20 42.78 -48.56 39.14
C SER A 20 41.41 -47.89 38.92
N LEU A 21 41.01 -46.96 39.81
CA LEU A 21 39.76 -46.23 39.73
C LEU A 21 39.85 -44.88 38.99
N LYS A 22 41.05 -44.45 38.54
CA LYS A 22 41.18 -43.24 37.73
C LYS A 22 40.58 -43.48 36.33
N PRO A 23 39.44 -42.87 35.98
CA PRO A 23 38.91 -43.02 34.65
C PRO A 23 39.89 -42.40 33.64
N ARG A 24 40.38 -43.18 32.66
CA ARG A 24 41.17 -42.65 31.55
C ARG A 24 40.27 -41.73 30.75
N ARG A 25 40.24 -40.43 31.09
CA ARG A 25 39.60 -39.41 30.29
C ARG A 25 40.35 -39.25 28.97
N ASN A 26 39.84 -39.85 27.94
CA ASN A 26 40.31 -39.64 26.56
C ASN A 26 39.94 -38.23 26.08
N ILE A 27 40.57 -37.20 26.69
CA ILE A 27 40.35 -35.78 26.42
C ILE A 27 40.58 -35.44 24.93
N GLY A 28 41.47 -36.21 24.26
CA GLY A 28 41.74 -36.04 22.85
C GLY A 28 40.59 -36.45 21.94
N LEU A 29 39.87 -37.51 22.31
CA LEU A 29 38.70 -37.97 21.52
C LEU A 29 37.49 -37.04 21.71
N PHE A 30 37.29 -36.58 22.98
CA PHE A 30 36.23 -35.58 23.27
C PHE A 30 36.46 -34.26 22.56
N LYS A 31 37.66 -33.76 22.46
CA LYS A 31 38.00 -32.53 21.72
C LYS A 31 37.73 -32.69 20.21
N LYS A 32 38.04 -33.84 19.62
CA LYS A 32 37.73 -34.08 18.21
C LYS A 32 36.26 -34.23 17.93
N ILE A 33 35.47 -34.87 18.80
CA ILE A 33 34.01 -35.00 18.68
C ILE A 33 33.38 -33.62 18.91
N ALA A 34 33.81 -32.82 19.88
CA ALA A 34 33.29 -31.50 20.12
C ALA A 34 33.53 -30.53 18.93
N SER A 35 34.70 -30.61 18.27
CA SER A 35 34.98 -29.77 17.10
C SER A 35 34.10 -30.13 15.89
N VAL A 36 33.86 -31.43 15.66
CA VAL A 36 32.97 -31.87 14.57
C VAL A 36 31.52 -31.44 14.87
N ALA A 37 31.07 -31.59 16.12
CA ALA A 37 29.74 -31.15 16.53
C ALA A 37 29.56 -29.65 16.36
N ALA A 38 30.56 -28.84 16.67
CA ALA A 38 30.50 -27.39 16.49
C ALA A 38 30.40 -27.00 15.03
N VAL A 39 31.16 -27.64 14.15
CA VAL A 39 31.05 -27.40 12.69
C VAL A 39 29.68 -27.81 12.15
N LEU A 40 29.15 -28.94 12.58
CA LEU A 40 27.79 -29.36 12.17
C LEU A 40 26.70 -28.40 12.65
N LEU A 41 26.83 -27.83 13.85
CA LEU A 41 25.87 -26.82 14.35
C LEU A 41 25.96 -25.53 13.54
N ILE A 42 27.15 -25.09 13.15
CA ILE A 42 27.33 -23.90 12.32
C ILE A 42 26.70 -24.13 10.91
N VAL A 43 26.96 -25.28 10.32
CA VAL A 43 26.36 -25.63 9.02
C VAL A 43 24.84 -25.73 9.14
N LEU A 44 24.32 -26.38 10.17
CA LEU A 44 22.88 -26.49 10.38
C LEU A 44 22.23 -25.12 10.61
N SER A 45 22.87 -24.24 11.40
CA SER A 45 22.38 -22.89 11.63
C SER A 45 22.40 -22.04 10.36
N SER A 46 23.44 -22.18 9.52
CA SER A 46 23.50 -21.45 8.24
C SER A 46 22.44 -21.93 7.24
N VAL A 47 22.17 -23.25 7.19
CA VAL A 47 21.09 -23.80 6.36
C VAL A 47 19.71 -23.34 6.85
N LEU A 48 19.48 -23.35 8.15
CA LEU A 48 18.22 -22.84 8.74
C LEU A 48 18.05 -21.34 8.50
N TRP A 49 19.13 -20.57 8.52
CA TRP A 49 19.09 -19.15 8.21
C TRP A 49 18.75 -18.90 6.74
N MET A 50 19.39 -19.64 5.83
CA MET A 50 19.10 -19.61 4.40
C MET A 50 17.67 -20.04 4.07
N GLN A 51 17.13 -21.05 4.77
CA GLN A 51 15.74 -21.48 4.62
C GLN A 51 14.74 -20.43 5.14
N LYS A 52 15.11 -19.71 6.20
CA LYS A 52 14.27 -18.63 6.75
C LYS A 52 14.11 -17.47 5.76
N ASP A 53 15.19 -17.06 5.10
CA ASP A 53 15.13 -16.00 4.09
C ASP A 53 14.30 -16.44 2.87
N ALA A 54 14.51 -17.67 2.39
CA ALA A 54 13.72 -18.25 1.30
C ALA A 54 12.21 -18.41 1.67
N MET A 55 11.91 -18.68 2.93
CA MET A 55 10.54 -18.80 3.40
C MET A 55 9.86 -17.42 3.57
N VAL A 56 10.61 -16.41 4.01
CA VAL A 56 10.14 -15.02 4.09
C VAL A 56 9.90 -14.47 2.69
N ASP A 57 10.80 -14.72 1.74
CA ASP A 57 10.62 -14.33 0.34
C ASP A 57 9.43 -15.02 -0.32
N SER A 58 9.21 -16.31 -0.03
CA SER A 58 8.05 -17.06 -0.55
C SER A 58 6.72 -16.59 0.08
N LEU A 59 6.73 -16.13 1.33
CA LEU A 59 5.57 -15.52 1.98
C LEU A 59 5.30 -14.11 1.44
N ASN A 60 6.34 -13.33 1.17
CA ASN A 60 6.22 -12.01 0.56
C ASN A 60 5.77 -12.11 -0.91
N GLN A 61 6.26 -13.09 -1.69
CA GLN A 61 5.78 -13.35 -3.06
C GLN A 61 4.35 -13.89 -3.09
N LYS A 62 3.87 -14.54 -2.04
CA LYS A 62 2.48 -15.03 -1.97
C LYS A 62 1.49 -13.94 -1.53
N GLN A 63 1.98 -12.75 -1.18
CA GLN A 63 1.19 -11.53 -1.01
C GLN A 63 1.00 -10.76 -2.34
N GLU A 64 1.63 -11.24 -3.44
CA GLU A 64 1.30 -10.81 -4.79
C GLU A 64 -0.11 -11.30 -5.17
N GLU A 65 -1.00 -10.33 -5.24
CA GLU A 65 -2.20 -10.31 -6.07
C GLU A 65 -3.19 -11.46 -5.86
N ARG A 66 -3.86 -11.47 -4.71
CA ARG A 66 -5.28 -11.81 -4.81
C ARG A 66 -5.87 -10.77 -5.77
N PRO A 67 -6.48 -11.17 -6.89
CA PRO A 67 -7.22 -10.21 -7.69
C PRO A 67 -8.16 -9.50 -6.72
N VAL A 68 -8.00 -8.19 -6.59
CA VAL A 68 -8.82 -7.37 -5.69
C VAL A 68 -10.23 -7.48 -6.24
N SER A 69 -11.00 -8.45 -5.68
CA SER A 69 -12.39 -8.65 -6.05
C SER A 69 -13.19 -7.54 -5.39
N GLY A 70 -13.57 -6.54 -6.20
CA GLY A 70 -14.38 -5.43 -5.76
C GLY A 70 -13.63 -4.08 -5.68
N VAL A 71 -14.39 -3.02 -5.58
CA VAL A 71 -13.88 -1.65 -5.50
C VAL A 71 -13.36 -1.37 -4.08
N ILE A 72 -12.12 -0.92 -3.98
CA ILE A 72 -11.48 -0.59 -2.70
C ILE A 72 -11.51 0.92 -2.47
N LEU A 73 -12.06 1.32 -1.34
CA LEU A 73 -11.92 2.67 -0.79
C LEU A 73 -10.85 2.65 0.30
N LYS A 74 -9.75 3.33 0.04
CA LYS A 74 -8.67 3.57 1.01
C LYS A 74 -8.87 4.95 1.65
N LEU A 75 -9.05 4.96 2.96
CA LEU A 75 -9.24 6.19 3.73
C LEU A 75 -7.89 6.80 4.15
N ALA A 76 -7.91 8.06 4.53
CA ALA A 76 -6.73 8.82 5.00
C ALA A 76 -6.01 8.16 6.19
N ASN A 77 -6.72 7.41 7.03
CA ASN A 77 -6.17 6.62 8.15
C ASN A 77 -5.62 5.25 7.72
N ASN A 78 -5.40 5.01 6.42
CA ASN A 78 -4.98 3.75 5.80
C ASN A 78 -5.96 2.57 5.97
N LYS A 79 -7.18 2.79 6.45
CA LYS A 79 -8.22 1.77 6.47
C LYS A 79 -8.70 1.51 5.04
N GLU A 80 -8.71 0.24 4.63
CA GLU A 80 -9.23 -0.21 3.35
C GLU A 80 -10.62 -0.85 3.53
N ILE A 81 -11.56 -0.47 2.68
CA ILE A 81 -12.95 -0.92 2.71
C ILE A 81 -13.31 -1.40 1.31
N ASN A 82 -13.78 -2.63 1.17
CA ASN A 82 -14.37 -3.09 -0.07
C ASN A 82 -15.82 -2.56 -0.15
N VAL A 83 -16.03 -1.56 -1.02
CA VAL A 83 -17.29 -0.81 -1.09
C VAL A 83 -18.45 -1.68 -1.58
N LEU A 84 -18.18 -2.76 -2.30
CA LEU A 84 -19.21 -3.65 -2.82
C LEU A 84 -19.65 -4.71 -1.80
N SER A 85 -18.72 -5.23 -0.99
CA SER A 85 -19.01 -6.27 0.02
C SER A 85 -19.32 -5.70 1.40
N ASP A 86 -18.66 -4.61 1.82
CA ASP A 86 -18.68 -4.10 3.19
C ASP A 86 -19.67 -2.95 3.38
N SER A 87 -20.81 -3.03 2.74
CA SER A 87 -21.82 -1.95 2.68
C SER A 87 -22.34 -1.43 4.04
N LEU A 88 -22.17 -2.20 5.11
CA LEU A 88 -22.54 -1.82 6.49
C LEU A 88 -21.57 -0.82 7.15
N TYR A 89 -20.36 -0.67 6.63
CA TYR A 89 -19.33 0.18 7.22
C TYR A 89 -19.21 1.57 6.58
N LEU A 90 -19.99 1.84 5.53
CA LEU A 90 -19.91 3.10 4.78
C LEU A 90 -20.74 4.24 5.37
N SER A 91 -21.67 3.95 6.27
CA SER A 91 -22.35 5.00 7.04
C SER A 91 -21.57 5.27 8.33
N GLY A 92 -20.44 5.93 8.19
CA GLY A 92 -19.55 6.21 9.31
C GLY A 92 -18.69 7.42 9.05
N GLU A 93 -18.26 8.04 10.12
CA GLU A 93 -17.49 9.25 10.14
C GLU A 93 -16.10 9.05 9.53
N VAL A 94 -15.85 9.72 8.41
CA VAL A 94 -14.49 9.98 7.93
C VAL A 94 -14.04 11.30 8.54
N GLY A 95 -13.78 11.29 9.84
CA GLY A 95 -13.55 12.46 10.64
C GLY A 95 -14.88 13.15 11.06
N GLU A 96 -14.78 14.13 11.93
CA GLU A 96 -15.94 14.86 12.49
C GLU A 96 -16.73 15.68 11.45
N VAL A 97 -16.17 15.83 10.25
CA VAL A 97 -16.61 16.78 9.22
C VAL A 97 -17.39 16.17 8.08
N VAL A 98 -17.16 14.90 7.75
CA VAL A 98 -17.66 14.30 6.52
C VAL A 98 -18.30 12.94 6.78
N THR A 99 -19.50 12.76 6.23
CA THR A 99 -20.20 11.47 6.23
C THR A 99 -20.13 10.88 4.82
N ILE A 100 -19.79 9.59 4.72
CA ILE A 100 -19.87 8.84 3.47
C ILE A 100 -21.17 8.08 3.44
N ASN A 101 -21.99 8.35 2.42
CA ASN A 101 -23.24 7.65 2.17
C ASN A 101 -23.11 6.80 0.90
N LYS A 102 -23.58 5.56 0.95
CA LYS A 102 -23.72 4.73 -0.24
C LYS A 102 -24.86 5.29 -1.08
N THR A 103 -24.57 5.64 -2.33
CA THR A 103 -25.60 5.90 -3.34
C THR A 103 -25.96 4.60 -4.03
N ASP A 104 -26.92 4.63 -4.98
CA ASP A 104 -27.38 3.44 -5.69
C ASP A 104 -26.24 2.51 -6.11
N LEU A 105 -26.52 1.28 -6.28
CA LEU A 105 -25.76 0.05 -6.50
C LEU A 105 -24.23 0.08 -6.72
N ARG A 106 -23.62 1.20 -7.18
CA ARG A 106 -22.20 1.29 -7.50
C ARG A 106 -21.59 2.69 -7.24
N GLY A 107 -21.96 3.33 -6.14
CA GLY A 107 -21.42 4.66 -5.82
C GLY A 107 -21.46 5.04 -4.35
N ILE A 108 -20.68 6.07 -4.03
CA ILE A 108 -20.68 6.75 -2.74
C ILE A 108 -20.85 8.26 -2.92
N ALA A 109 -21.37 8.92 -1.89
CA ALA A 109 -21.45 10.37 -1.81
C ALA A 109 -20.83 10.88 -0.52
N TYR A 110 -20.13 12.00 -0.62
CA TYR A 110 -19.59 12.72 0.50
C TYR A 110 -20.53 13.87 0.86
N ASP A 111 -21.06 13.87 2.07
CA ASP A 111 -21.85 14.97 2.60
C ASP A 111 -21.05 15.67 3.70
N VAL A 112 -20.82 16.96 3.52
CA VAL A 112 -20.09 17.81 4.48
C VAL A 112 -21.11 18.44 5.43
N ARG A 113 -20.88 18.40 6.73
CA ARG A 113 -21.70 19.10 7.72
C ARG A 113 -21.46 20.60 7.63
N ASP A 114 -22.52 21.37 7.49
CA ASP A 114 -22.51 22.84 7.19
C ASP A 114 -21.79 23.74 8.19
N SER A 115 -21.25 23.24 9.28
CA SER A 115 -20.73 24.05 10.38
C SER A 115 -19.24 23.89 10.68
N VAL A 116 -18.47 23.22 9.82
CA VAL A 116 -17.05 22.99 10.10
C VAL A 116 -16.16 23.95 9.33
N VAL A 117 -15.53 24.85 10.06
CA VAL A 117 -14.41 25.66 9.54
C VAL A 117 -13.19 24.75 9.51
N VAL A 118 -12.87 24.24 8.32
CA VAL A 118 -11.65 23.48 8.10
C VAL A 118 -10.49 24.46 7.98
N GLU A 119 -9.56 24.41 8.92
CA GLU A 119 -8.30 25.15 8.80
C GLU A 119 -7.44 24.57 7.67
N GLU A 120 -6.70 25.43 6.96
CA GLU A 120 -5.81 25.05 5.86
C GLU A 120 -4.55 24.33 6.41
N GLY A 121 -4.67 23.12 6.93
CA GLY A 121 -3.53 22.45 7.54
C GLY A 121 -3.30 21.02 7.02
N GLU A 122 -4.30 20.21 7.02
CA GLU A 122 -4.15 18.80 6.63
C GLU A 122 -5.36 18.30 5.86
N LEU A 123 -5.25 18.28 4.53
CA LEU A 123 -6.25 17.64 3.70
C LEU A 123 -6.13 16.11 3.84
N ASN A 124 -7.16 15.49 4.37
CA ASN A 124 -7.26 14.03 4.46
C ASN A 124 -7.63 13.46 3.09
N TYR A 125 -6.67 12.78 2.45
CA TYR A 125 -6.87 12.19 1.14
C TYR A 125 -7.39 10.76 1.25
N ASN A 126 -8.45 10.49 0.50
CA ASN A 126 -8.97 9.15 0.24
C ASN A 126 -8.59 8.71 -1.18
N GLN A 127 -8.61 7.41 -1.42
CA GLN A 127 -8.38 6.85 -2.75
C GLN A 127 -9.40 5.77 -3.06
N ILE A 128 -10.01 5.83 -4.24
CA ILE A 128 -10.82 4.75 -4.81
C ILE A 128 -9.95 4.02 -5.84
N ILE A 129 -9.94 2.70 -5.76
CA ILE A 129 -9.26 1.81 -6.71
C ILE A 129 -10.32 0.88 -7.29
N VAL A 130 -10.49 0.97 -8.60
CA VAL A 130 -11.46 0.16 -9.36
C VAL A 130 -10.69 -0.91 -10.13
N PRO A 131 -10.90 -2.20 -9.82
CA PRO A 131 -10.22 -3.29 -10.49
C PRO A 131 -10.76 -3.56 -11.90
N ALA A 132 -10.12 -4.48 -12.62
CA ALA A 132 -10.56 -4.94 -13.93
C ALA A 132 -12.01 -5.44 -13.90
N GLY A 133 -12.81 -5.05 -14.91
CA GLY A 133 -14.21 -5.45 -15.07
C GLY A 133 -15.23 -4.68 -14.23
N GLU A 134 -14.80 -3.82 -13.30
CA GLU A 134 -15.67 -3.01 -12.46
C GLU A 134 -15.76 -1.55 -12.93
N ARG A 135 -16.77 -0.84 -12.46
CA ARG A 135 -16.95 0.61 -12.60
C ARG A 135 -17.52 1.15 -11.32
N PHE A 136 -17.16 2.37 -10.99
CA PHE A 136 -17.62 3.00 -9.76
C PHE A 136 -17.87 4.49 -9.95
N SER A 137 -18.78 5.06 -9.15
CA SER A 137 -19.03 6.50 -9.15
C SER A 137 -18.86 7.08 -7.74
N VAL A 138 -18.44 8.34 -7.70
CA VAL A 138 -18.35 9.09 -6.45
C VAL A 138 -18.86 10.51 -6.65
N ARG A 139 -19.67 11.00 -5.69
CA ARG A 139 -20.00 12.41 -5.57
C ARG A 139 -19.10 13.01 -4.48
N LEU A 140 -18.22 13.92 -4.88
CA LEU A 140 -17.27 14.60 -4.02
C LEU A 140 -17.99 15.66 -3.13
N SER A 141 -17.28 16.15 -2.14
CA SER A 141 -17.78 17.12 -1.16
C SER A 141 -18.22 18.48 -1.75
N ASP A 142 -17.74 18.84 -2.93
CA ASP A 142 -18.14 20.04 -3.69
C ASP A 142 -19.36 19.80 -4.61
N GLY A 143 -19.89 18.57 -4.62
CA GLY A 143 -20.98 18.14 -5.52
C GLY A 143 -20.54 17.63 -6.87
N THR A 144 -19.24 17.67 -7.20
CA THR A 144 -18.67 17.08 -8.42
C THR A 144 -18.96 15.59 -8.48
N LYS A 145 -19.44 15.10 -9.62
CA LYS A 145 -19.67 13.68 -9.87
C LYS A 145 -18.53 13.13 -10.70
N VAL A 146 -18.02 11.97 -10.30
CA VAL A 146 -16.89 11.30 -10.97
C VAL A 146 -17.27 9.86 -11.25
N TRP A 147 -17.03 9.40 -12.48
CA TRP A 147 -17.14 8.00 -12.88
C TRP A 147 -15.75 7.46 -13.17
N ILE A 148 -15.42 6.40 -12.49
CA ILE A 148 -14.11 5.75 -12.52
C ILE A 148 -14.30 4.41 -13.23
N ASN A 149 -13.66 4.25 -14.37
CA ASN A 149 -13.75 3.03 -15.18
C ASN A 149 -12.83 1.93 -14.63
N SER A 150 -12.89 0.76 -15.27
CA SER A 150 -12.06 -0.42 -14.99
C SER A 150 -10.56 -0.05 -14.92
N GLU A 151 -9.79 -0.70 -14.05
CA GLU A 151 -8.33 -0.51 -13.90
C GLU A 151 -7.92 0.97 -13.69
N SER A 152 -8.76 1.70 -12.96
CA SER A 152 -8.59 3.14 -12.74
C SER A 152 -8.61 3.47 -11.27
N SER A 153 -8.06 4.63 -10.92
CA SER A 153 -8.10 5.13 -9.54
C SER A 153 -8.27 6.64 -9.49
N LEU A 154 -8.89 7.08 -8.40
CA LEU A 154 -9.05 8.49 -8.06
C LEU A 154 -8.57 8.72 -6.63
N ARG A 155 -7.63 9.65 -6.45
CA ARG A 155 -7.21 10.16 -5.14
C ARG A 155 -7.72 11.57 -4.96
N TYR A 156 -8.42 11.84 -3.88
CA TYR A 156 -9.11 13.10 -3.64
C TYR A 156 -9.18 13.40 -2.14
N PRO A 157 -9.24 14.68 -1.73
CA PRO A 157 -9.43 15.04 -0.34
C PRO A 157 -10.88 14.79 0.08
N ALA A 158 -11.10 14.37 1.33
CA ALA A 158 -12.46 14.20 1.89
C ALA A 158 -13.29 15.49 1.80
N TYR A 159 -12.62 16.64 1.87
CA TYR A 159 -13.20 17.99 1.61
C TYR A 159 -12.15 18.85 0.90
N PHE A 160 -12.60 19.81 0.12
CA PHE A 160 -11.70 20.71 -0.61
C PHE A 160 -11.35 21.96 0.20
N GLY A 161 -10.14 22.49 -0.03
CA GLY A 161 -9.69 23.75 0.52
C GLY A 161 -10.43 24.97 -0.05
N LYS A 162 -10.06 26.16 0.43
CA LYS A 162 -10.71 27.42 0.06
C LYS A 162 -10.29 27.98 -1.30
N THR A 163 -9.12 27.56 -1.82
CA THR A 163 -8.50 28.16 -3.00
C THR A 163 -8.58 27.30 -4.24
N ILE A 164 -8.49 25.99 -4.08
CA ILE A 164 -8.41 25.02 -5.19
C ILE A 164 -9.08 23.70 -4.82
N ARG A 165 -9.62 23.01 -5.83
CA ARG A 165 -10.21 21.69 -5.73
C ARG A 165 -9.35 20.73 -6.54
N GLU A 166 -8.37 20.08 -5.92
CA GLU A 166 -7.41 19.22 -6.62
C GLU A 166 -7.65 17.76 -6.34
N VAL A 167 -7.57 16.95 -7.40
CA VAL A 167 -7.65 15.48 -7.37
C VAL A 167 -6.59 14.86 -8.28
N GLU A 168 -6.22 13.61 -8.00
CA GLU A 168 -5.32 12.83 -8.87
C GLU A 168 -6.09 11.68 -9.51
N ALA A 169 -5.98 11.52 -10.84
CA ALA A 169 -6.66 10.48 -11.59
C ALA A 169 -5.66 9.61 -12.36
N ARG A 170 -5.90 8.29 -12.37
CA ARG A 170 -5.16 7.31 -13.18
C ARG A 170 -6.13 6.38 -13.89
N GLY A 171 -5.79 5.96 -15.10
CA GLY A 171 -6.65 5.16 -15.95
C GLY A 171 -7.64 6.04 -16.72
N ASN A 172 -8.91 5.63 -16.81
CA ASN A 172 -9.97 6.37 -17.49
C ASN A 172 -11.00 6.87 -16.49
N VAL A 173 -11.14 8.19 -16.36
CA VAL A 173 -12.01 8.84 -15.38
C VAL A 173 -12.77 9.99 -16.04
N TYR A 174 -14.11 9.96 -15.91
CA TYR A 174 -15.01 10.99 -16.40
C TYR A 174 -15.50 11.87 -15.25
N PHE A 175 -15.56 13.19 -15.48
CA PHE A 175 -15.91 14.21 -14.51
C PHE A 175 -17.10 15.05 -14.98
N GLU A 176 -18.08 15.25 -14.10
CA GLU A 176 -19.07 16.33 -14.15
C GLU A 176 -18.79 17.30 -13.00
N VAL A 177 -17.98 18.30 -13.28
CA VAL A 177 -17.49 19.21 -12.24
C VAL A 177 -18.58 20.23 -11.86
N ALA A 178 -18.83 20.36 -10.56
CA ALA A 178 -19.70 21.39 -10.02
C ALA A 178 -19.19 22.79 -10.37
N LYS A 179 -20.08 23.68 -10.81
CA LYS A 179 -19.72 25.07 -11.20
C LYS A 179 -19.28 25.86 -9.97
N ASP A 180 -18.03 26.32 -9.99
CA ASP A 180 -17.47 27.22 -9.01
C ASP A 180 -16.36 28.05 -9.68
N SER A 181 -16.66 29.32 -9.96
CA SER A 181 -15.74 30.23 -10.63
C SER A 181 -14.66 30.79 -9.69
N THR A 182 -14.82 30.61 -8.38
CA THR A 182 -13.90 31.15 -7.37
C THR A 182 -12.80 30.15 -7.02
N ARG A 183 -13.06 28.84 -7.18
CA ARG A 183 -12.12 27.77 -6.88
C ARG A 183 -12.00 26.83 -8.08
N PRO A 184 -10.93 26.91 -8.85
CA PRO A 184 -10.72 26.00 -9.97
C PRO A 184 -10.66 24.54 -9.49
N PHE A 185 -11.21 23.63 -10.31
CA PHE A 185 -11.08 22.20 -10.13
C PHE A 185 -9.93 21.71 -11.00
N VAL A 186 -8.99 21.02 -10.40
CA VAL A 186 -7.76 20.56 -11.05
C VAL A 186 -7.65 19.05 -10.97
N VAL A 187 -7.48 18.41 -12.13
CA VAL A 187 -7.16 16.99 -12.23
C VAL A 187 -5.70 16.84 -12.62
N VAL A 188 -4.93 16.24 -11.73
CA VAL A 188 -3.54 15.83 -11.98
C VAL A 188 -3.55 14.38 -12.48
N SER A 189 -3.00 14.14 -13.65
CA SER A 189 -2.96 12.81 -14.26
C SER A 189 -1.69 12.63 -15.09
N ARG A 190 -0.73 11.90 -14.56
CA ARG A 190 0.63 11.81 -15.13
C ARG A 190 1.18 13.21 -15.44
N GLU A 191 1.50 13.47 -16.70
CA GLU A 191 2.08 14.74 -17.20
C GLU A 191 1.04 15.85 -17.41
N LEU A 192 -0.27 15.50 -17.38
CA LEU A 192 -1.35 16.46 -17.60
C LEU A 192 -1.83 17.07 -16.30
N ARG A 193 -1.96 18.39 -16.29
CA ARG A 193 -2.69 19.14 -15.28
C ARG A 193 -3.87 19.84 -15.94
N THR A 194 -5.07 19.30 -15.73
CA THR A 194 -6.31 19.76 -16.36
C THR A 194 -7.07 20.66 -15.40
N GLU A 195 -7.34 21.91 -15.78
CA GLU A 195 -7.98 22.93 -14.93
C GLU A 195 -9.33 23.36 -15.53
N VAL A 196 -10.39 23.38 -14.70
CA VAL A 196 -11.76 23.69 -15.11
C VAL A 196 -12.51 24.47 -14.01
N LEU A 197 -13.61 25.15 -14.37
CA LEU A 197 -14.49 25.89 -13.44
C LEU A 197 -15.90 25.28 -13.31
N GLY A 198 -16.22 24.28 -14.13
CA GLY A 198 -17.56 23.67 -14.16
C GLY A 198 -17.81 23.07 -15.54
N THR A 199 -17.33 21.88 -15.77
CA THR A 199 -17.07 21.30 -17.11
C THR A 199 -17.34 19.81 -17.05
N ARG A 200 -17.77 19.23 -18.18
CA ARG A 200 -17.86 17.79 -18.38
C ARG A 200 -16.74 17.33 -19.28
N PHE A 201 -15.87 16.46 -18.78
CA PHE A 201 -14.70 15.99 -19.52
C PHE A 201 -14.21 14.64 -19.01
N GLU A 202 -13.41 13.98 -19.83
CA GLU A 202 -12.76 12.70 -19.54
C GLU A 202 -11.25 12.89 -19.57
N VAL A 203 -10.57 12.19 -18.67
CA VAL A 203 -9.10 12.00 -18.71
C VAL A 203 -8.82 10.52 -18.89
N ASN A 204 -7.93 10.21 -19.83
CA ASN A 204 -7.50 8.84 -20.10
C ASN A 204 -5.98 8.74 -20.05
N THR A 205 -5.49 7.91 -19.11
CA THR A 205 -4.06 7.68 -18.87
C THR A 205 -3.74 6.19 -18.81
N TYR A 206 -4.49 5.34 -19.52
CA TYR A 206 -4.17 3.91 -19.60
C TYR A 206 -2.76 3.70 -20.17
N GLY A 207 -1.98 2.86 -19.45
CA GLY A 207 -0.53 2.76 -19.64
C GLY A 207 -0.04 2.05 -20.92
N ASP A 208 -0.93 1.43 -21.68
CA ASP A 208 -0.57 0.60 -22.84
C ASP A 208 -0.16 1.43 -24.07
N ARG A 209 -0.52 2.69 -24.07
CA ARG A 209 -0.12 3.65 -25.09
C ARG A 209 0.64 4.74 -24.37
N ASP A 210 1.83 5.04 -24.81
CA ASP A 210 2.62 6.17 -24.30
C ASP A 210 1.91 7.52 -24.53
N GLU A 211 0.58 7.49 -24.46
CA GLU A 211 -0.33 8.60 -24.72
C GLU A 211 -1.23 8.82 -23.48
N VAL A 212 -1.39 10.08 -23.14
CA VAL A 212 -2.39 10.55 -22.17
C VAL A 212 -3.30 11.54 -22.88
N SER A 213 -4.60 11.51 -22.59
CA SER A 213 -5.56 12.37 -23.27
C SER A 213 -6.58 13.00 -22.34
N ALA A 214 -7.08 14.17 -22.75
CA ALA A 214 -8.24 14.82 -22.17
C ALA A 214 -9.28 15.07 -23.26
N THR A 215 -10.53 14.67 -23.04
CA THR A 215 -11.64 14.86 -23.99
C THR A 215 -12.68 15.77 -23.37
N LEU A 216 -12.98 16.88 -24.00
CA LEU A 216 -13.96 17.87 -23.54
C LEU A 216 -15.34 17.63 -24.16
N VAL A 217 -16.34 17.43 -23.30
CA VAL A 217 -17.74 17.26 -23.69
C VAL A 217 -18.49 18.60 -23.63
N GLU A 218 -18.40 19.32 -22.50
CA GLU A 218 -19.12 20.58 -22.28
C GLU A 218 -18.28 21.53 -21.43
N GLY A 219 -18.30 22.84 -21.74
CA GLY A 219 -17.62 23.87 -20.99
C GLY A 219 -16.30 24.29 -21.60
N CYS A 220 -15.29 24.50 -20.78
CA CYS A 220 -13.94 24.92 -21.17
C CYS A 220 -12.91 24.21 -20.29
N VAL A 221 -11.84 23.75 -20.91
CA VAL A 221 -10.73 23.05 -20.24
C VAL A 221 -9.42 23.74 -20.59
N ARG A 222 -8.60 24.03 -19.59
CA ARG A 222 -7.18 24.35 -19.76
C ARG A 222 -6.36 23.10 -19.42
N VAL A 223 -5.65 22.58 -20.41
CA VAL A 223 -4.69 21.47 -20.23
C VAL A 223 -3.29 22.04 -20.18
N ASN A 224 -2.57 21.79 -19.10
CA ASN A 224 -1.17 22.18 -18.93
C ASN A 224 -0.27 20.93 -19.06
N VAL A 225 0.83 21.06 -19.79
CA VAL A 225 1.91 20.06 -19.92
C VAL A 225 3.23 20.79 -19.77
N GLY A 226 3.94 20.52 -18.68
CA GLY A 226 5.15 21.28 -18.34
C GLY A 226 4.85 22.79 -18.26
N SER A 227 5.53 23.59 -19.08
CA SER A 227 5.35 25.06 -19.14
C SER A 227 4.34 25.52 -20.21
N ARG A 228 3.77 24.60 -21.00
CA ARG A 228 2.82 24.91 -22.07
C ARG A 228 1.38 24.64 -21.64
N PHE A 229 0.44 25.36 -22.23
CA PHE A 229 -0.97 25.08 -22.03
C PHE A 229 -1.77 25.19 -23.33
N VAL A 230 -2.90 24.47 -23.37
CA VAL A 230 -3.89 24.53 -24.44
C VAL A 230 -5.26 24.76 -23.80
N VAL A 231 -6.08 25.62 -24.42
CA VAL A 231 -7.49 25.80 -24.04
C VAL A 231 -8.37 25.09 -25.05
N MET A 232 -9.17 24.15 -24.56
CA MET A 232 -10.04 23.31 -25.37
C MET A 232 -11.45 23.87 -25.43
N LYS A 233 -12.11 23.67 -26.56
CA LYS A 233 -13.55 23.89 -26.80
C LYS A 233 -14.31 22.57 -26.79
N PRO A 234 -15.63 22.56 -26.58
CA PRO A 234 -16.44 21.35 -26.61
C PRO A 234 -16.18 20.50 -27.87
N ASN A 235 -16.21 19.19 -27.71
CA ASN A 235 -15.95 18.16 -28.72
C ASN A 235 -14.49 18.12 -29.23
N GLN A 236 -13.55 18.69 -28.47
CA GLN A 236 -12.12 18.55 -28.74
C GLN A 236 -11.49 17.51 -27.80
N GLN A 237 -10.47 16.85 -28.32
CA GLN A 237 -9.57 15.97 -27.55
C GLN A 237 -8.15 16.52 -27.66
N PHE A 238 -7.49 16.60 -26.53
CA PHE A 238 -6.06 16.81 -26.42
C PHE A 238 -5.38 15.46 -26.20
N VAL A 239 -4.35 15.17 -26.98
CA VAL A 239 -3.53 13.96 -26.83
C VAL A 239 -2.06 14.40 -26.67
N PHE A 240 -1.41 13.86 -25.67
CA PHE A 240 -0.01 14.08 -25.41
C PHE A 240 0.73 12.74 -25.42
N ASN A 241 1.78 12.64 -26.24
CA ASN A 241 2.63 11.46 -26.26
C ASN A 241 3.77 11.66 -25.24
N THR A 242 3.84 10.77 -24.25
CA THR A 242 4.81 10.88 -23.15
C THR A 242 6.25 10.54 -23.57
N LYS A 243 6.44 9.96 -24.76
CA LYS A 243 7.79 9.70 -25.33
C LYS A 243 8.38 10.88 -26.10
N ASP A 244 7.51 11.72 -26.64
CA ASP A 244 7.88 12.82 -27.54
C ASP A 244 7.93 14.18 -26.82
N GLY A 245 7.59 14.21 -25.50
CA GLY A 245 7.39 15.40 -24.66
C GLY A 245 8.61 16.14 -24.18
#